data_a54270bcdc8283aca584fe770431d0bd
#
_entry.id   a54270bcdc8283aca584fe770431d0bd
#
_cell.length_a   1.000
_cell.length_b   1.000
_cell.length_c   1.000
_cell.angle_alpha   90.00
_cell.angle_beta   90.00
_cell.angle_gamma   90.00
#
_symmetry.space_group_name_H-M   'P 1'
#
loop_
_entity.id
_entity.type
_entity.pdbx_description
1 polymer ?
#
loop_
_entity_poly.entity_id
_entity_poly.type
_entity_poly.pdbx_seq_one_letter_code
_entity_poly.pdbx_strand_id
1 'polypeptide(L)'
;MEQYNALLRYVFQVTEQELTSIGWEEKEIIRAKFPTMEKADVLGWFDGDNLVSQVAVYPMQVRIFGRTYRMGGLTGVGTYPEYSNMGLMHRLLEPALRNMQKKGQHICYLYPYSIPYYRRKGWEIVSDKITYEIKQHQLPRPCPVAGDVRRVKTEGPELKHAYERYALRTHGAVLRDELAWNEYWLWDSDDMMAAVYYNPDGEPDGAVIYWIANEVFHIKDMIFQ
;
A
#
# COMPACT_ATOMS: atom_id res chain seq x y z
N MET A 1 -13.51 -13.68 7.66
CA MET A 1 -12.12 -13.54 7.13
C MET A 1 -11.79 -14.57 6.06
N GLU A 2 -12.05 -15.87 6.29
CA GLU A 2 -11.72 -16.91 5.31
C GLU A 2 -12.31 -16.66 3.92
N GLN A 3 -13.61 -16.46 3.80
CA GLN A 3 -14.24 -16.17 2.51
C GLN A 3 -13.72 -14.88 1.86
N TYR A 4 -13.45 -13.84 2.66
CA TYR A 4 -12.85 -12.60 2.17
C TYR A 4 -11.47 -12.85 1.54
N ASN A 5 -10.64 -13.64 2.22
CA ASN A 5 -9.30 -13.97 1.74
C ASN A 5 -9.34 -14.90 0.51
N ALA A 6 -10.25 -15.88 0.53
CA ALA A 6 -10.45 -16.79 -0.60
C ALA A 6 -10.83 -16.03 -1.88
N LEU A 7 -11.75 -15.07 -1.78
CA LEU A 7 -12.13 -14.23 -2.92
C LEU A 7 -10.97 -13.35 -3.39
N LEU A 8 -10.18 -12.76 -2.48
CA LEU A 8 -8.98 -12.00 -2.86
C LEU A 8 -7.95 -12.86 -3.60
N ARG A 9 -7.61 -14.02 -3.07
CA ARG A 9 -6.66 -14.94 -3.71
C ARG A 9 -7.12 -15.30 -5.11
N TYR A 10 -8.40 -15.61 -5.26
CA TYR A 10 -8.98 -15.94 -6.56
C TYR A 10 -8.89 -14.78 -7.55
N VAL A 11 -9.32 -13.58 -7.17
CA VAL A 11 -9.37 -12.41 -8.05
C VAL A 11 -7.98 -11.92 -8.45
N PHE A 12 -7.03 -11.94 -7.52
CA PHE A 12 -5.65 -11.53 -7.76
C PHE A 12 -4.74 -12.69 -8.21
N GLN A 13 -5.31 -13.90 -8.37
CA GLN A 13 -4.60 -15.10 -8.83
C GLN A 13 -3.37 -15.45 -7.99
N VAL A 14 -3.43 -15.18 -6.68
CA VAL A 14 -2.34 -15.47 -5.75
C VAL A 14 -2.31 -16.97 -5.45
N THR A 15 -1.28 -17.63 -5.95
CA THR A 15 -1.08 -19.09 -5.78
C THR A 15 -0.41 -19.41 -4.45
N GLU A 16 -0.54 -20.67 -3.99
CA GLU A 16 0.21 -21.16 -2.82
C GLU A 16 1.72 -21.12 -3.06
N GLN A 17 2.15 -21.35 -4.28
CA GLN A 17 3.57 -21.29 -4.64
C GLN A 17 4.13 -19.87 -4.51
N GLU A 18 3.37 -18.86 -4.92
CA GLU A 18 3.77 -17.45 -4.73
C GLU A 18 3.82 -17.08 -3.25
N LEU A 19 2.84 -17.50 -2.46
CA LEU A 19 2.84 -17.26 -1.02
C LEU A 19 4.03 -17.93 -0.34
N THR A 20 4.26 -19.21 -0.63
CA THR A 20 5.39 -19.96 -0.07
C THR A 20 6.73 -19.39 -0.51
N SER A 21 6.85 -18.90 -1.75
CA SER A 21 8.09 -18.30 -2.26
C SER A 21 8.50 -17.00 -1.54
N ILE A 22 7.55 -16.30 -0.95
CA ILE A 22 7.78 -15.11 -0.12
C ILE A 22 7.72 -15.41 1.39
N GLY A 23 7.71 -16.71 1.76
CA GLY A 23 7.75 -17.14 3.16
C GLY A 23 6.42 -17.12 3.90
N TRP A 24 5.28 -17.01 3.21
CA TRP A 24 3.97 -16.93 3.85
C TRP A 24 3.17 -18.24 3.78
N GLU A 25 2.64 -18.66 4.92
CA GLU A 25 1.53 -19.62 4.99
C GLU A 25 0.18 -18.89 5.07
N GLU A 26 -0.88 -19.48 4.51
CA GLU A 26 -2.22 -18.86 4.48
C GLU A 26 -2.72 -18.41 5.87
N LYS A 27 -2.46 -19.21 6.89
CA LYS A 27 -2.85 -18.89 8.28
C LYS A 27 -2.11 -17.65 8.80
N GLU A 28 -0.86 -17.47 8.41
CA GLU A 28 -0.04 -16.33 8.80
C GLU A 28 -0.50 -15.05 8.11
N ILE A 29 -0.87 -15.12 6.82
CA ILE A 29 -1.46 -14.01 6.09
C ILE A 29 -2.76 -13.55 6.73
N ILE A 30 -3.65 -14.47 7.06
CA ILE A 30 -4.91 -14.15 7.75
C ILE A 30 -4.60 -13.46 9.08
N ARG A 31 -3.65 -14.00 9.84
CA ARG A 31 -3.23 -13.43 11.14
C ARG A 31 -2.62 -12.04 11.00
N ALA A 32 -1.75 -11.83 10.01
CA ALA A 32 -1.11 -10.55 9.76
C ALA A 32 -2.08 -9.47 9.24
N LYS A 33 -3.06 -9.87 8.42
CA LYS A 33 -4.10 -8.97 7.90
C LYS A 33 -5.16 -8.59 8.94
N PHE A 34 -5.40 -9.42 9.93
CA PHE A 34 -6.52 -9.24 10.84
C PHE A 34 -6.50 -7.87 11.54
N PRO A 35 -5.39 -7.39 12.12
CA PRO A 35 -5.35 -6.09 12.78
C PRO A 35 -5.65 -4.91 11.84
N THR A 36 -5.27 -5.02 10.57
CA THR A 36 -5.53 -4.01 9.55
C THR A 36 -6.99 -4.05 9.10
N MET A 37 -7.53 -5.25 8.90
CA MET A 37 -8.92 -5.47 8.49
C MET A 37 -9.93 -5.12 9.59
N GLU A 38 -9.56 -5.26 10.86
CA GLU A 38 -10.40 -4.88 12.00
C GLU A 38 -10.73 -3.38 12.02
N LYS A 39 -9.82 -2.56 11.47
CA LYS A 39 -10.02 -1.10 11.32
C LYS A 39 -10.71 -0.72 10.01
N ALA A 40 -10.87 -1.66 9.09
CA ALA A 40 -11.47 -1.41 7.77
C ALA A 40 -13.01 -1.42 7.81
N ASP A 41 -13.63 -0.63 6.94
CA ASP A 41 -15.02 -0.81 6.55
C ASP A 41 -15.09 -1.87 5.46
N VAL A 42 -15.57 -3.06 5.78
CA VAL A 42 -15.72 -4.16 4.82
C VAL A 42 -17.19 -4.29 4.44
N LEU A 43 -17.47 -4.27 3.14
CA LEU A 43 -18.79 -4.54 2.58
C LEU A 43 -18.71 -5.79 1.70
N GLY A 44 -19.67 -6.69 1.89
CA GLY A 44 -19.79 -7.92 1.12
C GLY A 44 -21.18 -8.10 0.55
N TRP A 45 -21.25 -8.72 -0.61
CA TRP A 45 -22.47 -9.23 -1.19
C TRP A 45 -22.49 -10.74 -1.06
N PHE A 46 -23.59 -11.27 -0.54
CA PHE A 46 -23.75 -12.70 -0.26
C PHE A 46 -24.84 -13.31 -1.13
N ASP A 47 -24.58 -14.53 -1.59
CA ASP A 47 -25.58 -15.42 -2.15
C ASP A 47 -25.76 -16.58 -1.16
N GLY A 48 -26.88 -16.57 -0.42
CA GLY A 48 -27.01 -17.38 0.79
C GLY A 48 -25.90 -17.04 1.79
N ASP A 49 -25.11 -18.03 2.18
CA ASP A 49 -23.98 -17.89 3.10
C ASP A 49 -22.64 -17.65 2.39
N ASN A 50 -22.65 -17.57 1.06
CA ASN A 50 -21.43 -17.44 0.26
C ASN A 50 -21.14 -15.98 -0.06
N LEU A 51 -19.97 -15.48 0.30
CA LEU A 51 -19.48 -14.16 -0.10
C LEU A 51 -19.08 -14.21 -1.57
N VAL A 52 -19.76 -13.43 -2.40
CA VAL A 52 -19.57 -13.45 -3.87
C VAL A 52 -19.00 -12.16 -4.45
N SER A 53 -19.08 -11.06 -3.71
CA SER A 53 -18.44 -9.80 -4.07
C SER A 53 -18.09 -9.01 -2.82
N GLN A 54 -16.99 -8.25 -2.84
CA GLN A 54 -16.50 -7.53 -1.67
C GLN A 54 -15.73 -6.27 -2.01
N VAL A 55 -15.65 -5.37 -1.04
CA VAL A 55 -14.79 -4.18 -1.03
C VAL A 55 -14.43 -3.82 0.40
N ALA A 56 -13.24 -3.31 0.61
CA ALA A 56 -12.81 -2.77 1.90
C ALA A 56 -12.29 -1.34 1.76
N VAL A 57 -12.44 -0.55 2.81
CA VAL A 57 -11.95 0.82 2.90
C VAL A 57 -11.16 0.99 4.18
N TYR A 58 -9.86 1.26 4.06
CA TYR A 58 -9.01 1.61 5.19
C TYR A 58 -9.15 3.09 5.55
N PRO A 59 -9.31 3.44 6.83
CA PRO A 59 -9.26 4.83 7.28
C PRO A 59 -7.81 5.31 7.26
N MET A 60 -7.49 6.17 6.31
CA MET A 60 -6.16 6.73 6.10
C MET A 60 -6.19 8.26 6.11
N GLN A 61 -5.02 8.86 5.96
CA GLN A 61 -4.86 10.31 5.83
C GLN A 61 -3.92 10.64 4.67
N VAL A 62 -4.15 11.77 4.03
CA VAL A 62 -3.34 12.26 2.91
C VAL A 62 -3.01 13.73 3.07
N ARG A 63 -1.80 14.12 2.66
CA ARG A 63 -1.33 15.49 2.64
C ARG A 63 -1.57 16.12 1.28
N ILE A 64 -2.41 17.15 1.18
CA ILE A 64 -2.72 17.84 -0.08
C ILE A 64 -2.56 19.34 0.11
N PHE A 65 -1.70 19.98 -0.66
CA PHE A 65 -1.39 21.41 -0.59
C PHE A 65 -1.20 21.91 0.85
N GLY A 66 -0.39 21.20 1.63
CA GLY A 66 -0.08 21.58 2.99
C GLY A 66 -1.18 21.33 4.02
N ARG A 67 -2.31 20.73 3.65
CA ARG A 67 -3.40 20.35 4.56
C ARG A 67 -3.56 18.84 4.64
N THR A 68 -3.91 18.36 5.82
CA THR A 68 -4.21 16.94 6.05
C THR A 68 -5.70 16.69 5.90
N TYR A 69 -6.04 15.68 5.09
CA TYR A 69 -7.41 15.25 4.87
C TYR A 69 -7.58 13.79 5.29
N ARG A 70 -8.74 13.46 5.86
CA ARG A 70 -9.14 12.08 6.03
C ARG A 70 -9.41 11.48 4.67
N MET A 71 -8.90 10.27 4.44
CA MET A 71 -8.94 9.56 3.16
C MET A 71 -9.40 8.12 3.39
N GLY A 72 -10.15 7.57 2.45
CA GLY A 72 -10.38 6.14 2.37
C GLY A 72 -9.39 5.49 1.41
N GLY A 73 -8.65 4.50 1.88
CA GLY A 73 -7.87 3.59 1.04
C GLY A 73 -8.75 2.45 0.56
N LEU A 74 -9.27 2.52 -0.67
CA LEU A 74 -10.13 1.49 -1.23
C LEU A 74 -9.29 0.28 -1.65
N THR A 75 -9.64 -0.88 -1.15
CA THR A 75 -8.91 -2.14 -1.38
C THR A 75 -9.85 -3.35 -1.43
N GLY A 76 -9.31 -4.52 -1.70
CA GLY A 76 -10.04 -5.78 -1.64
C GLY A 76 -11.23 -5.88 -2.58
N VAL A 77 -11.23 -5.10 -3.65
CA VAL A 77 -12.30 -5.09 -4.66
C VAL A 77 -12.27 -6.38 -5.45
N GLY A 78 -13.30 -7.19 -5.31
CA GLY A 78 -13.39 -8.48 -5.99
C GLY A 78 -14.81 -8.96 -6.16
N THR A 79 -15.04 -9.71 -7.25
CA THR A 79 -16.30 -10.39 -7.53
C THR A 79 -15.95 -11.71 -8.25
N TYR A 80 -16.54 -12.82 -7.85
CA TYR A 80 -16.38 -14.08 -8.58
C TYR A 80 -16.91 -13.98 -10.02
N PRO A 81 -16.28 -14.62 -11.00
CA PRO A 81 -16.64 -14.50 -12.42
C PRO A 81 -18.08 -14.83 -12.73
N GLU A 82 -18.66 -15.85 -12.10
CA GLU A 82 -20.04 -16.27 -12.26
C GLU A 82 -21.06 -15.21 -11.83
N TYR A 83 -20.63 -14.25 -11.00
CA TYR A 83 -21.44 -13.10 -10.56
C TYR A 83 -21.04 -11.80 -11.28
N SER A 84 -20.16 -11.89 -12.29
CA SER A 84 -19.74 -10.72 -13.07
C SER A 84 -20.88 -10.15 -13.89
N ASN A 85 -20.80 -8.85 -14.19
CA ASN A 85 -21.81 -8.11 -14.95
C ASN A 85 -23.20 -8.01 -14.30
N MET A 86 -23.41 -8.50 -13.09
CA MET A 86 -24.65 -8.35 -12.32
C MET A 86 -24.75 -7.00 -11.58
N GLY A 87 -23.74 -6.14 -11.71
CA GLY A 87 -23.71 -4.83 -11.08
C GLY A 87 -23.39 -4.84 -9.58
N LEU A 88 -22.99 -5.99 -9.01
CA LEU A 88 -22.76 -6.14 -7.56
C LEU A 88 -21.73 -5.15 -7.04
N MET A 89 -20.60 -5.00 -7.73
CA MET A 89 -19.56 -4.05 -7.33
C MET A 89 -20.06 -2.59 -7.34
N HIS A 90 -20.92 -2.21 -8.27
CA HIS A 90 -21.52 -0.87 -8.25
C HIS A 90 -22.37 -0.67 -6.99
N ARG A 91 -23.17 -1.70 -6.63
CA ARG A 91 -24.01 -1.68 -5.43
C ARG A 91 -23.21 -1.70 -4.12
N LEU A 92 -21.95 -2.15 -4.13
CA LEU A 92 -21.05 -2.10 -2.97
C LEU A 92 -20.26 -0.78 -2.91
N LEU A 93 -19.80 -0.26 -4.04
CA LEU A 93 -19.02 0.98 -4.07
C LEU A 93 -19.83 2.21 -3.62
N GLU A 94 -21.11 2.29 -4.01
CA GLU A 94 -21.94 3.41 -3.61
C GLU A 94 -22.11 3.54 -2.09
N PRO A 95 -22.52 2.50 -1.33
CA PRO A 95 -22.57 2.58 0.12
C PRO A 95 -21.18 2.74 0.76
N ALA A 96 -20.12 2.19 0.18
CA ALA A 96 -18.76 2.42 0.65
C ALA A 96 -18.40 3.91 0.63
N LEU A 97 -18.64 4.59 -0.49
CA LEU A 97 -18.40 6.03 -0.64
C LEU A 97 -19.31 6.87 0.28
N ARG A 98 -20.57 6.48 0.48
CA ARG A 98 -21.48 7.14 1.43
C ARG A 98 -20.99 6.98 2.87
N ASN A 99 -20.44 5.82 3.24
CA ASN A 99 -19.87 5.59 4.57
C ASN A 99 -18.60 6.44 4.77
N MET A 100 -17.74 6.52 3.75
CA MET A 100 -16.59 7.41 3.76
C MET A 100 -17.01 8.88 4.01
N GLN A 101 -18.01 9.36 3.26
CA GLN A 101 -18.53 10.73 3.42
C GLN A 101 -19.02 10.99 4.86
N LYS A 102 -19.79 10.04 5.43
CA LYS A 102 -20.29 10.14 6.82
C LYS A 102 -19.15 10.20 7.85
N LYS A 103 -18.00 9.55 7.54
CA LYS A 103 -16.79 9.56 8.39
C LYS A 103 -15.86 10.75 8.11
N GLY A 104 -16.26 11.66 7.21
CA GLY A 104 -15.45 12.82 6.82
C GLY A 104 -14.23 12.46 5.97
N GLN A 105 -14.24 11.31 5.32
CA GLN A 105 -13.26 10.89 4.33
C GLN A 105 -13.68 11.43 2.96
N HIS A 106 -13.13 12.56 2.56
CA HIS A 106 -13.53 13.27 1.33
C HIS A 106 -12.70 12.86 0.11
N ILE A 107 -11.67 12.08 0.32
CA ILE A 107 -10.73 11.63 -0.71
C ILE A 107 -10.66 10.11 -0.67
N CYS A 108 -10.61 9.47 -1.82
CA CYS A 108 -10.50 8.03 -1.95
C CYS A 108 -9.34 7.68 -2.88
N TYR A 109 -8.33 6.99 -2.35
CA TYR A 109 -7.25 6.43 -3.14
C TYR A 109 -7.43 4.93 -3.31
N LEU A 110 -6.96 4.42 -4.45
CA LEU A 110 -6.85 3.01 -4.74
C LEU A 110 -5.69 2.76 -5.70
N TYR A 111 -5.20 1.52 -5.73
CA TYR A 111 -4.31 1.05 -6.79
C TYR A 111 -5.16 0.33 -7.86
N PRO A 112 -5.24 0.84 -9.11
CA PRO A 112 -6.23 0.36 -10.06
C PRO A 112 -5.80 -0.94 -10.75
N TYR A 113 -6.61 -1.97 -10.67
CA TYR A 113 -6.54 -3.12 -11.57
C TYR A 113 -6.86 -2.73 -13.03
N SER A 114 -7.83 -1.82 -13.22
CA SER A 114 -8.25 -1.32 -14.53
C SER A 114 -8.55 0.16 -14.47
N ILE A 115 -7.68 0.98 -15.03
CA ILE A 115 -7.86 2.44 -15.12
C ILE A 115 -9.20 2.81 -15.78
N PRO A 116 -9.60 2.24 -16.95
CA PRO A 116 -10.87 2.57 -17.56
C PRO A 116 -12.09 2.24 -16.69
N TYR A 117 -12.01 1.17 -15.90
CA TYR A 117 -13.09 0.78 -15.00
C TYR A 117 -13.31 1.84 -13.91
N TYR A 118 -12.26 2.27 -13.24
CA TYR A 118 -12.35 3.25 -12.17
C TYR A 118 -12.63 4.67 -12.68
N ARG A 119 -12.11 5.03 -13.86
CA ARG A 119 -12.43 6.31 -14.51
C ARG A 119 -13.92 6.49 -14.75
N ARG A 120 -14.61 5.45 -15.26
CA ARG A 120 -16.08 5.48 -15.44
C ARG A 120 -16.86 5.66 -14.12
N LYS A 121 -16.20 5.49 -12.99
CA LYS A 121 -16.79 5.64 -11.64
C LYS A 121 -16.33 6.91 -10.92
N GLY A 122 -15.60 7.78 -11.60
CA GLY A 122 -15.18 9.09 -11.08
C GLY A 122 -13.79 9.15 -10.46
N TRP A 123 -13.01 8.06 -10.49
CA TRP A 123 -11.59 8.13 -10.09
C TRP A 123 -10.72 8.63 -11.23
N GLU A 124 -9.64 9.31 -10.90
CA GLU A 124 -8.64 9.75 -11.86
C GLU A 124 -7.23 9.46 -11.33
N ILE A 125 -6.26 9.35 -12.25
CA ILE A 125 -4.87 9.13 -11.91
C ILE A 125 -4.31 10.37 -11.20
N VAL A 126 -3.72 10.16 -10.04
CA VAL A 126 -3.07 11.23 -9.25
C VAL A 126 -1.56 11.01 -9.11
N SER A 127 -1.07 9.82 -9.38
CA SER A 127 0.35 9.48 -9.32
C SER A 127 0.65 8.31 -10.25
N ASP A 128 1.80 8.34 -10.88
CA ASP A 128 2.34 7.24 -11.68
C ASP A 128 3.42 6.49 -10.89
N LYS A 129 3.48 5.19 -11.07
CA LYS A 129 4.62 4.38 -10.61
C LYS A 129 5.55 4.15 -11.79
N ILE A 130 6.76 4.71 -11.71
CA ILE A 130 7.79 4.55 -12.73
C ILE A 130 8.85 3.58 -12.17
N THR A 131 9.21 2.58 -12.98
CA THR A 131 10.30 1.65 -12.65
C THR A 131 11.48 1.95 -13.54
N TYR A 132 12.66 2.05 -12.95
CA TYR A 132 13.93 2.23 -13.65
C TYR A 132 14.80 1.00 -13.47
N GLU A 133 15.41 0.56 -14.56
CA GLU A 133 16.50 -0.42 -14.54
C GLU A 133 17.80 0.32 -14.86
N ILE A 134 18.75 0.33 -13.90
CA ILE A 134 20.01 1.05 -14.02
C ILE A 134 21.15 0.03 -13.96
N LYS A 135 21.94 -0.07 -15.01
CA LYS A 135 23.11 -0.93 -15.04
C LYS A 135 24.27 -0.31 -14.24
N GLN A 136 25.15 -1.14 -13.70
CA GLN A 136 26.26 -0.70 -12.87
C GLN A 136 27.11 0.44 -13.49
N HIS A 137 27.35 0.37 -14.81
CA HIS A 137 28.14 1.41 -15.50
C HIS A 137 27.39 2.75 -15.70
N GLN A 138 26.08 2.77 -15.45
CA GLN A 138 25.23 3.98 -15.52
C GLN A 138 25.09 4.67 -14.18
N LEU A 139 25.57 4.03 -13.09
CA LEU A 139 25.52 4.65 -11.77
C LEU A 139 26.42 5.90 -11.74
N PRO A 140 25.97 6.96 -11.05
CA PRO A 140 26.78 8.15 -10.86
C PRO A 140 28.05 7.82 -10.08
N ARG A 141 29.10 8.59 -10.30
CA ARG A 141 30.32 8.45 -9.50
C ARG A 141 30.02 8.81 -8.04
N PRO A 142 30.57 8.07 -7.08
CA PRO A 142 30.45 8.46 -5.68
C PRO A 142 30.93 9.90 -5.46
N CYS A 143 30.16 10.66 -4.72
CA CYS A 143 30.52 12.01 -4.30
C CYS A 143 30.45 12.13 -2.76
N PRO A 144 31.30 12.94 -2.14
CA PRO A 144 31.20 13.23 -0.71
C PRO A 144 29.85 13.87 -0.38
N VAL A 145 29.24 13.43 0.69
CA VAL A 145 28.02 14.03 1.24
C VAL A 145 28.30 14.51 2.68
N ALA A 146 27.60 15.54 3.11
CA ALA A 146 27.81 16.18 4.39
C ALA A 146 27.19 15.43 5.57
N GLY A 147 26.60 14.30 5.37
CA GLY A 147 25.98 13.47 6.38
C GLY A 147 26.51 12.05 6.34
N ASP A 148 25.79 11.14 6.94
CA ASP A 148 26.12 9.71 6.91
C ASP A 148 24.89 8.84 6.62
N VAL A 149 25.12 7.63 6.14
CA VAL A 149 24.09 6.64 5.86
C VAL A 149 24.24 5.44 6.78
N ARG A 150 23.18 5.08 7.49
CA ARG A 150 23.17 3.93 8.40
C ARG A 150 22.07 2.95 8.03
N ARG A 151 22.38 1.66 8.11
CA ARG A 151 21.35 0.62 8.04
C ARG A 151 20.52 0.66 9.31
N VAL A 152 19.22 0.58 9.17
CA VAL A 152 18.25 0.60 10.26
C VAL A 152 17.29 -0.58 10.12
N LYS A 153 16.53 -0.88 11.17
CA LYS A 153 15.43 -1.83 11.08
C LYS A 153 14.29 -1.23 10.26
N THR A 154 13.64 -2.04 9.45
CA THR A 154 12.48 -1.64 8.62
C THR A 154 11.31 -1.09 9.45
N GLU A 155 11.16 -1.57 10.68
CA GLU A 155 10.16 -1.11 11.64
C GLU A 155 10.69 0.02 12.56
N GLY A 156 11.95 0.44 12.36
CA GLY A 156 12.62 1.42 13.20
C GLY A 156 11.99 2.81 13.15
N PRO A 157 12.08 3.56 14.26
CA PRO A 157 11.54 4.91 14.32
C PRO A 157 12.23 5.88 13.35
N GLU A 158 13.49 5.62 13.01
CA GLU A 158 14.30 6.47 12.11
C GLU A 158 13.69 6.49 10.70
N LEU A 159 13.32 5.31 10.17
CA LEU A 159 12.66 5.20 8.87
C LEU A 159 11.30 5.91 8.88
N LYS A 160 10.52 5.69 9.94
CA LYS A 160 9.21 6.33 10.11
C LYS A 160 9.34 7.85 10.17
N HIS A 161 10.34 8.36 10.88
CA HIS A 161 10.61 9.79 10.98
C HIS A 161 11.05 10.39 9.63
N ALA A 162 11.96 9.75 8.90
CA ALA A 162 12.36 10.20 7.56
C ALA A 162 11.16 10.26 6.60
N TYR A 163 10.29 9.23 6.65
CA TYR A 163 9.06 9.21 5.85
C TYR A 163 8.07 10.32 6.25
N GLU A 164 7.86 10.54 7.54
CA GLU A 164 6.94 11.59 8.03
C GLU A 164 7.38 12.97 7.54
N ARG A 165 8.66 13.30 7.63
CA ARG A 165 9.22 14.55 7.12
C ARG A 165 8.97 14.71 5.63
N TYR A 166 9.21 13.67 4.85
CA TYR A 166 8.92 13.62 3.42
C TYR A 166 7.41 13.83 3.15
N ALA A 167 6.55 13.07 3.81
CA ALA A 167 5.11 13.11 3.57
C ALA A 167 4.49 14.47 3.93
N LEU A 168 5.01 15.14 4.95
CA LEU A 168 4.56 16.49 5.33
C LEU A 168 4.89 17.56 4.30
N ARG A 169 5.88 17.34 3.43
CA ARG A 169 6.31 18.26 2.37
C ARG A 169 5.79 17.87 0.99
N THR A 170 5.37 16.61 0.83
CA THR A 170 4.99 16.06 -0.46
C THR A 170 3.48 16.16 -0.69
N HIS A 171 3.11 16.73 -1.84
CA HIS A 171 1.72 16.77 -2.25
C HIS A 171 1.19 15.39 -2.63
N GLY A 172 0.04 15.01 -2.09
CA GLY A 172 -0.60 13.72 -2.36
C GLY A 172 -0.01 12.54 -1.57
N ALA A 173 0.97 12.77 -0.70
CA ALA A 173 1.54 11.70 0.11
C ALA A 173 0.56 11.20 1.18
N VAL A 174 0.48 9.88 1.34
CA VAL A 174 -0.24 9.24 2.44
C VAL A 174 0.53 9.44 3.73
N LEU A 175 -0.13 9.95 4.77
CA LEU A 175 0.46 10.00 6.10
C LEU A 175 0.33 8.60 6.72
N ARG A 176 1.46 7.94 6.97
CA ARG A 176 1.48 6.56 7.46
C ARG A 176 1.40 6.54 9.00
N ASP A 177 0.23 6.27 9.52
CA ASP A 177 0.04 5.81 10.91
C ASP A 177 0.37 4.30 11.01
N GLU A 178 0.11 3.72 12.16
CA GLU A 178 0.35 2.29 12.40
C GLU A 178 -0.37 1.39 11.39
N LEU A 179 -1.63 1.69 11.06
CA LEU A 179 -2.41 0.93 10.09
C LEU A 179 -1.79 1.02 8.70
N ALA A 180 -1.43 2.23 8.25
CA ALA A 180 -0.86 2.44 6.94
C ALA A 180 0.56 1.84 6.82
N TRP A 181 1.34 1.79 7.90
CA TRP A 181 2.61 1.07 7.93
C TRP A 181 2.43 -0.44 7.89
N ASN A 182 1.46 -0.98 8.63
CA ASN A 182 1.16 -2.41 8.60
C ASN A 182 0.68 -2.85 7.21
N GLU A 183 -0.16 -2.03 6.55
CA GLU A 183 -0.59 -2.29 5.18
C GLU A 183 0.57 -2.21 4.18
N TYR A 184 1.47 -1.25 4.35
CA TYR A 184 2.64 -1.07 3.50
C TYR A 184 3.59 -2.28 3.51
N TRP A 185 3.76 -2.93 4.68
CA TRP A 185 4.63 -4.10 4.84
C TRP A 185 3.94 -5.44 4.58
N LEU A 186 2.62 -5.45 4.44
CA LEU A 186 1.81 -6.68 4.46
C LEU A 186 2.23 -7.74 3.43
N TRP A 187 2.84 -7.33 2.33
CA TRP A 187 3.19 -8.21 1.21
C TRP A 187 4.70 -8.28 0.96
N ASP A 188 5.49 -7.74 1.84
CA ASP A 188 6.94 -7.78 1.71
C ASP A 188 7.51 -9.05 2.34
N SER A 189 8.63 -9.50 1.78
CA SER A 189 9.42 -10.59 2.36
C SER A 189 10.21 -10.10 3.57
N ASP A 190 10.63 -11.03 4.44
CA ASP A 190 11.49 -10.76 5.59
C ASP A 190 12.90 -10.23 5.19
N ASP A 191 13.26 -10.36 3.91
CA ASP A 191 14.54 -9.91 3.36
C ASP A 191 14.63 -8.39 3.10
N MET A 192 13.57 -7.65 3.40
CA MET A 192 13.55 -6.19 3.23
C MET A 192 14.53 -5.52 4.19
N MET A 193 15.33 -4.63 3.63
CA MET A 193 16.31 -3.82 4.34
C MET A 193 16.00 -2.34 4.21
N ALA A 194 16.47 -1.54 5.18
CA ALA A 194 16.36 -0.10 5.12
C ALA A 194 17.69 0.56 5.48
N ALA A 195 17.98 1.67 4.82
CA ALA A 195 19.06 2.57 5.18
C ALA A 195 18.53 4.00 5.23
N VAL A 196 18.95 4.75 6.24
CA VAL A 196 18.55 6.14 6.49
C VAL A 196 19.76 7.04 6.35
N TYR A 197 19.59 8.12 5.62
CA TYR A 197 20.54 9.23 5.57
C TYR A 197 20.25 10.18 6.71
N TYR A 198 21.28 10.49 7.46
CA TYR A 198 21.29 11.49 8.52
C TYR A 198 22.00 12.74 8.00
N ASN A 199 21.36 13.88 8.10
CA ASN A 199 21.96 15.15 7.75
C ASN A 199 23.07 15.58 8.75
N PRO A 200 23.80 16.68 8.50
CA PRO A 200 24.86 17.14 9.41
C PRO A 200 24.41 17.44 10.85
N ASP A 201 23.13 17.72 11.04
CA ASP A 201 22.52 17.95 12.37
C ASP A 201 22.16 16.64 13.08
N GLY A 202 22.39 15.48 12.43
CA GLY A 202 22.06 14.16 12.95
C GLY A 202 20.60 13.74 12.82
N GLU A 203 19.81 14.47 12.04
CA GLU A 203 18.39 14.19 11.82
C GLU A 203 18.17 13.24 10.63
N PRO A 204 17.27 12.25 10.73
CA PRO A 204 16.85 11.43 9.59
C PRO A 204 16.22 12.28 8.50
N ASP A 205 16.82 12.33 7.30
CA ASP A 205 16.42 13.25 6.24
C ASP A 205 16.23 12.59 4.87
N GLY A 206 16.48 11.29 4.78
CA GLY A 206 16.22 10.46 3.61
C GLY A 206 16.28 9.00 3.95
N ALA A 207 15.72 8.15 3.12
CA ALA A 207 15.79 6.71 3.31
C ALA A 207 15.68 5.95 2.00
N VAL A 208 16.20 4.75 1.98
CA VAL A 208 15.98 3.76 0.93
C VAL A 208 15.51 2.45 1.55
N ILE A 209 14.47 1.86 0.94
CA ILE A 209 13.94 0.55 1.30
C ILE A 209 14.26 -0.38 0.13
N TYR A 210 14.95 -1.47 0.39
CA TYR A 210 15.54 -2.31 -0.63
C TYR A 210 15.68 -3.77 -0.22
N TRP A 211 15.92 -4.63 -1.21
CA TRP A 211 16.40 -6.01 -1.02
C TRP A 211 17.43 -6.35 -2.10
N ILE A 212 18.20 -7.40 -1.87
CA ILE A 212 19.21 -7.87 -2.82
C ILE A 212 18.86 -9.32 -3.19
N ALA A 213 18.65 -9.57 -4.46
CA ALA A 213 18.35 -10.90 -4.98
C ALA A 213 18.94 -11.06 -6.38
N ASN A 214 19.49 -12.26 -6.68
CA ASN A 214 20.05 -12.60 -7.99
C ASN A 214 21.06 -11.55 -8.53
N GLU A 215 21.94 -11.07 -7.66
CA GLU A 215 22.94 -10.03 -7.99
C GLU A 215 22.34 -8.66 -8.38
N VAL A 216 21.06 -8.45 -8.13
CA VAL A 216 20.35 -7.19 -8.40
C VAL A 216 20.00 -6.49 -7.09
N PHE A 217 20.29 -5.20 -7.03
CA PHE A 217 19.86 -4.32 -5.96
C PHE A 217 18.49 -3.74 -6.31
N HIS A 218 17.45 -4.22 -5.66
CA HIS A 218 16.09 -3.78 -5.87
C HIS A 218 15.73 -2.68 -4.89
N ILE A 219 15.22 -1.56 -5.39
CA ILE A 219 14.71 -0.46 -4.55
C ILE A 219 13.19 -0.49 -4.59
N LYS A 220 12.57 -0.72 -3.43
CA LYS A 220 11.11 -0.62 -3.27
C LYS A 220 10.67 0.84 -3.21
N ASP A 221 11.38 1.62 -2.40
CA ASP A 221 11.02 3.03 -2.14
C ASP A 221 12.28 3.85 -1.86
N MET A 222 12.29 5.08 -2.34
CA MET A 222 13.37 6.03 -2.07
C MET A 222 12.75 7.33 -1.58
N ILE A 223 13.06 7.67 -0.34
CA ILE A 223 12.57 8.84 0.38
C ILE A 223 13.68 9.88 0.37
N PHE A 224 13.45 11.02 -0.22
CA PHE A 224 14.42 12.12 -0.25
C PHE A 224 13.71 13.46 -0.10
N GLN A 225 14.48 14.45 0.34
CA GLN A 225 13.99 15.81 0.65
C GLN A 225 14.47 16.81 -0.41
#